data_6f6c919f73450e42106f168d04b6b321
#
_entry.id   6f6c919f73450e42106f168d04b6b321
#
_cell.length_a   1.000
_cell.length_b   1.000
_cell.length_c   1.000
_cell.angle_alpha   90.00
_cell.angle_beta   90.00
_cell.angle_gamma   90.00
#
_symmetry.space_group_name_H-M   'P 1'
#
loop_
_entity.id
_entity.type
_entity.pdbx_description
1 polymer ?
#
loop_
_entity_poly.entity_id
_entity_poly.type
_entity_poly.pdbx_seq_one_letter_code
_entity_poly.pdbx_strand_id
1 'polypeptide(L)'
;MARKSSFNPALDMTPMIDVVFELIIFFVVTLVEAQKKDETIELEDGRHGVVLLPEELPPTHMMIDIAARDRTGRRHARPRISMGDREVTPGEIRQRVSERMKKFGEFPVMIRADFEVPHSAVAAVMNACTEAGLFRISFVAVQEDKTSKPGHPARKFLEAMTRGRR
;
A
#
# COMPACT_ATOMS: atom_id res chain seq x y z
N MET A 1 -52.21 54.57 16.63
CA MET A 1 -50.81 54.67 16.22
C MET A 1 -50.19 53.26 16.35
N ALA A 2 -50.00 52.53 15.23
CA ALA A 2 -49.45 51.18 15.22
C ALA A 2 -47.93 51.28 15.15
N ARG A 3 -47.24 50.73 16.15
CA ARG A 3 -45.77 50.66 16.21
C ARG A 3 -45.31 49.54 15.26
N LYS A 4 -44.70 49.89 14.13
CA LYS A 4 -44.01 48.96 13.27
C LYS A 4 -42.80 48.42 14.05
N SER A 5 -42.81 47.15 14.45
CA SER A 5 -41.62 46.45 14.89
C SER A 5 -40.73 46.19 13.68
N SER A 6 -39.57 46.80 13.61
CA SER A 6 -38.55 46.50 12.63
C SER A 6 -37.97 45.11 13.00
N PHE A 7 -38.40 44.08 12.29
CA PHE A 7 -37.79 42.77 12.32
C PHE A 7 -36.45 42.87 11.59
N ASN A 8 -35.38 42.90 12.34
CA ASN A 8 -34.02 42.86 11.80
C ASN A 8 -33.59 41.39 11.85
N PRO A 9 -33.67 40.62 10.75
CA PRO A 9 -33.17 39.24 10.74
C PRO A 9 -31.64 39.31 10.84
N ALA A 10 -31.13 39.09 12.05
CA ALA A 10 -29.70 38.80 12.19
C ALA A 10 -29.43 37.52 11.38
N LEU A 11 -28.60 37.66 10.36
CA LEU A 11 -28.19 36.52 9.55
C LEU A 11 -27.37 35.59 10.44
N ASP A 12 -27.94 34.43 10.78
CA ASP A 12 -27.24 33.43 11.57
C ASP A 12 -26.21 32.72 10.64
N MET A 13 -24.94 33.04 10.87
CA MET A 13 -23.84 32.51 10.09
C MET A 13 -23.42 31.11 10.55
N THR A 14 -23.98 30.59 11.64
CA THR A 14 -23.64 29.31 12.25
C THR A 14 -23.73 28.13 11.24
N PRO A 15 -24.81 28.02 10.42
CA PRO A 15 -24.92 26.94 9.46
C PRO A 15 -23.88 26.99 8.34
N MET A 16 -23.42 28.20 7.97
CA MET A 16 -22.39 28.36 6.94
C MET A 16 -21.01 27.93 7.45
N ILE A 17 -20.70 28.23 8.70
CA ILE A 17 -19.44 27.84 9.34
C ILE A 17 -19.39 26.32 9.49
N ASP A 18 -20.51 25.69 9.84
CA ASP A 18 -20.60 24.24 10.02
C ASP A 18 -20.32 23.50 8.71
N VAL A 19 -20.97 23.93 7.61
CA VAL A 19 -20.74 23.32 6.28
C VAL A 19 -19.27 23.47 5.83
N VAL A 20 -18.67 24.63 6.06
CA VAL A 20 -17.25 24.86 5.71
C VAL A 20 -16.33 23.99 6.57
N PHE A 21 -16.63 23.85 7.86
CA PHE A 21 -15.85 23.01 8.76
C PHE A 21 -15.95 21.53 8.39
N GLU A 22 -17.15 21.04 8.06
CA GLU A 22 -17.37 19.66 7.59
C GLU A 22 -16.63 19.39 6.28
N LEU A 23 -16.64 20.33 5.33
CA LEU A 23 -15.86 20.21 4.10
C LEU A 23 -14.35 20.14 4.36
N ILE A 24 -13.84 20.95 5.28
CA ILE A 24 -12.41 20.93 5.64
C ILE A 24 -12.05 19.59 6.26
N ILE A 25 -12.84 19.06 7.19
CA ILE A 25 -12.61 17.75 7.80
C ILE A 25 -12.62 16.67 6.73
N PHE A 26 -13.59 16.69 5.82
CA PHE A 26 -13.68 15.74 4.71
C PHE A 26 -12.41 15.78 3.85
N PHE A 27 -11.95 16.97 3.45
CA PHE A 27 -10.72 17.10 2.67
C PHE A 27 -9.49 16.65 3.45
N VAL A 28 -9.38 16.99 4.73
CA VAL A 28 -8.24 16.55 5.56
C VAL A 28 -8.19 15.04 5.65
N VAL A 29 -9.32 14.37 5.90
CA VAL A 29 -9.39 12.89 5.98
C VAL A 29 -9.07 12.25 4.64
N THR A 30 -9.62 12.76 3.53
CA THR A 30 -9.35 12.23 2.19
C THR A 30 -7.90 12.45 1.74
N LEU A 31 -7.29 13.59 2.08
CA LEU A 31 -5.88 13.86 1.80
C LEU A 31 -4.94 12.94 2.59
N VAL A 32 -5.25 12.66 3.86
CA VAL A 32 -4.45 11.73 4.69
C VAL A 32 -4.51 10.32 4.11
N GLU A 33 -5.64 9.89 3.60
CA GLU A 33 -5.80 8.58 2.96
C GLU A 33 -5.06 8.49 1.62
N ALA A 34 -5.07 9.56 0.83
CA ALA A 34 -4.33 9.65 -0.43
C ALA A 34 -2.79 9.66 -0.24
N GLN A 35 -2.29 10.12 0.91
CA GLN A 35 -0.85 10.12 1.22
C GLN A 35 -0.33 8.77 1.72
N LYS A 36 -1.19 7.84 2.09
CA LYS A 36 -0.83 6.45 2.41
C LYS A 36 -0.48 5.61 1.19
N LYS A 37 -0.22 6.24 0.05
CA LYS A 37 0.29 5.54 -1.12
C LYS A 37 1.63 4.91 -0.78
N ASP A 38 1.60 3.60 -0.75
CA ASP A 38 2.72 2.69 -0.58
C ASP A 38 3.98 3.18 -1.29
N GLU A 39 5.12 2.96 -0.67
CA GLU A 39 6.40 3.03 -1.36
C GLU A 39 6.26 2.25 -2.67
N THR A 40 6.66 2.83 -3.77
CA THR A 40 6.57 2.17 -5.08
C THR A 40 7.53 0.99 -5.08
N ILE A 41 7.02 -0.17 -4.67
CA ILE A 41 7.76 -1.43 -4.72
C ILE A 41 7.52 -2.00 -6.11
N GLU A 42 8.57 -2.02 -6.93
CA GLU A 42 8.54 -2.73 -8.21
C GLU A 42 8.70 -4.23 -7.93
N LEU A 43 7.58 -4.94 -7.99
CA LEU A 43 7.52 -6.37 -7.69
C LEU A 43 8.07 -7.22 -8.84
N GLU A 44 8.64 -8.38 -8.52
CA GLU A 44 9.10 -9.34 -9.49
C GLU A 44 7.94 -9.97 -10.31
N ASP A 45 8.20 -10.31 -11.59
CA ASP A 45 7.21 -10.91 -12.51
C ASP A 45 6.82 -12.32 -12.05
N GLY A 46 5.64 -12.44 -11.47
CA GLY A 46 5.08 -13.69 -10.96
C GLY A 46 4.32 -14.48 -12.02
N ARG A 47 5.02 -15.08 -12.99
CA ARG A 47 4.43 -15.81 -14.15
C ARG A 47 3.50 -16.96 -13.77
N HIS A 48 3.64 -17.50 -12.58
CA HIS A 48 2.90 -18.69 -12.09
C HIS A 48 2.23 -18.42 -10.73
N GLY A 49 2.11 -17.15 -10.33
CA GLY A 49 1.45 -16.76 -9.10
C GLY A 49 -0.07 -16.96 -9.17
N VAL A 50 -0.66 -17.35 -8.06
CA VAL A 50 -2.12 -17.35 -7.92
C VAL A 50 -2.54 -15.89 -7.73
N VAL A 51 -3.44 -15.40 -8.58
CA VAL A 51 -4.02 -14.06 -8.44
C VAL A 51 -4.94 -14.09 -7.22
N LEU A 52 -4.51 -13.47 -6.12
CA LEU A 52 -5.34 -13.27 -4.94
C LEU A 52 -5.93 -11.88 -5.01
N LEU A 53 -7.25 -11.80 -5.00
CA LEU A 53 -7.95 -10.52 -4.86
C LEU A 53 -7.80 -10.01 -3.42
N PRO A 54 -7.71 -8.69 -3.20
CA PRO A 54 -7.62 -8.12 -1.85
C PRO A 54 -8.75 -8.58 -0.91
N GLU A 55 -9.93 -8.89 -1.48
CA GLU A 55 -11.11 -9.37 -0.76
C GLU A 55 -10.99 -10.82 -0.28
N GLU A 56 -10.11 -11.61 -0.90
CA GLU A 56 -9.85 -13.02 -0.53
C GLU A 56 -8.83 -13.17 0.59
N LEU A 57 -8.16 -12.07 0.96
CA LEU A 57 -7.18 -12.08 2.02
C LEU A 57 -7.86 -12.16 3.39
N PRO A 58 -7.45 -13.09 4.26
CA PRO A 58 -7.96 -13.14 5.62
C PRO A 58 -7.70 -11.79 6.33
N PRO A 59 -8.64 -11.29 7.13
CA PRO A 59 -8.47 -10.02 7.86
C PRO A 59 -7.30 -10.04 8.85
N THR A 60 -6.80 -11.22 9.16
CA THR A 60 -5.66 -11.44 10.04
C THR A 60 -4.31 -11.44 9.34
N HIS A 61 -4.26 -11.29 8.01
CA HIS A 61 -2.99 -11.27 7.28
C HIS A 61 -2.05 -10.17 7.77
N MET A 62 -0.75 -10.41 7.66
CA MET A 62 0.29 -9.43 7.96
C MET A 62 1.10 -9.19 6.70
N MET A 63 1.29 -7.93 6.33
CA MET A 63 2.09 -7.56 5.17
C MET A 63 3.43 -7.00 5.63
N ILE A 64 4.51 -7.46 4.99
CA ILE A 64 5.88 -6.99 5.22
C ILE A 64 6.43 -6.53 3.88
N ASP A 65 6.83 -5.28 3.82
CA ASP A 65 7.37 -4.64 2.64
C ASP A 65 8.88 -4.52 2.75
N ILE A 66 9.60 -4.84 1.67
CA ILE A 66 11.05 -4.73 1.59
C ILE A 66 11.37 -3.87 0.37
N ALA A 67 11.76 -2.63 0.60
CA ALA A 67 12.04 -1.66 -0.44
C ALA A 67 13.55 -1.45 -0.62
N ALA A 68 14.02 -1.43 -1.88
CA ALA A 68 15.38 -1.06 -2.24
C ALA A 68 15.56 0.45 -2.39
N ARG A 69 14.47 1.18 -2.69
CA ARG A 69 14.46 2.62 -2.96
C ARG A 69 13.49 3.36 -2.05
N ASP A 70 13.77 4.64 -1.83
CA ASP A 70 12.84 5.54 -1.17
C ASP A 70 11.74 6.04 -2.13
N ARG A 71 10.75 6.78 -1.59
CA ARG A 71 9.68 7.41 -2.38
C ARG A 71 10.17 8.39 -3.45
N THR A 72 11.42 8.83 -3.35
CA THR A 72 12.06 9.75 -4.31
C THR A 72 12.85 9.00 -5.39
N GLY A 73 12.86 7.67 -5.36
CA GLY A 73 13.59 6.80 -6.28
C GLY A 73 15.08 6.64 -5.94
N ARG A 74 15.54 7.18 -4.80
CA ARG A 74 16.92 7.00 -4.35
C ARG A 74 17.09 5.61 -3.74
N ARG A 75 18.16 4.94 -4.12
CA ARG A 75 18.50 3.64 -3.57
C ARG A 75 18.95 3.76 -2.11
N HIS A 76 18.37 2.95 -1.25
CA HIS A 76 18.83 2.82 0.14
C HIS A 76 20.20 2.14 0.21
N ALA A 77 21.04 2.56 1.14
CA ALA A 77 22.30 1.87 1.41
C ALA A 77 22.06 0.44 1.94
N ARG A 78 20.95 0.22 2.62
CA ARG A 78 20.43 -1.09 3.03
C ARG A 78 18.95 -1.14 2.71
N PRO A 79 18.40 -2.32 2.30
CA PRO A 79 16.97 -2.46 2.06
C PRO A 79 16.18 -2.05 3.30
N ARG A 80 15.15 -1.28 3.09
CA ARG A 80 14.24 -0.85 4.14
C ARG A 80 13.14 -1.89 4.31
N ILE A 81 12.97 -2.37 5.53
CA ILE A 81 11.92 -3.33 5.88
C ILE A 81 10.85 -2.57 6.65
N SER A 82 9.60 -2.67 6.22
CA SER A 82 8.48 -1.98 6.87
C SER A 82 7.27 -2.90 7.05
N MET A 83 6.47 -2.58 8.06
CA MET A 83 5.17 -3.20 8.33
C MET A 83 4.14 -2.08 8.44
N GLY A 84 3.36 -1.89 7.38
CA GLY A 84 2.57 -0.69 7.20
C GLY A 84 3.49 0.52 7.09
N ASP A 85 3.18 1.60 7.79
CA ASP A 85 3.97 2.85 7.74
C ASP A 85 5.23 2.86 8.64
N ARG A 86 5.50 1.75 9.34
CA ARG A 86 6.60 1.69 10.32
C ARG A 86 7.75 0.82 9.83
N GLU A 87 8.94 1.40 9.83
CA GLU A 87 10.18 0.66 9.62
C GLU A 87 10.43 -0.30 10.79
N VAL A 88 10.84 -1.52 10.46
CA VAL A 88 11.07 -2.60 11.44
C VAL A 88 12.34 -3.37 11.13
N THR A 89 12.95 -3.88 12.17
CA THR A 89 14.09 -4.80 12.08
C THR A 89 13.62 -6.25 12.06
N PRO A 90 14.42 -7.21 11.55
CA PRO A 90 14.08 -8.63 11.62
C PRO A 90 13.79 -9.13 13.05
N GLY A 91 14.49 -8.57 14.05
CA GLY A 91 14.22 -8.89 15.46
C GLY A 91 12.85 -8.43 15.95
N GLU A 92 12.41 -7.24 15.54
CA GLU A 92 11.07 -6.73 15.85
C GLU A 92 9.98 -7.53 15.10
N ILE A 93 10.26 -7.98 13.86
CA ILE A 93 9.34 -8.86 13.12
C ILE A 93 9.10 -10.14 13.92
N ARG A 94 10.19 -10.82 14.35
CA ARG A 94 10.10 -12.03 15.15
C ARG A 94 9.25 -11.83 16.40
N GLN A 95 9.49 -10.76 17.14
CA GLN A 95 8.72 -10.45 18.33
C GLN A 95 7.23 -10.25 18.02
N ARG A 96 6.89 -9.41 17.03
CA ARG A 96 5.51 -9.11 16.66
C ARG A 96 4.77 -10.32 16.11
N VAL A 97 5.44 -11.14 15.29
CA VAL A 97 4.87 -12.40 14.78
C VAL A 97 4.58 -13.34 15.95
N SER A 98 5.51 -13.51 16.88
CA SER A 98 5.34 -14.35 18.06
C SER A 98 4.19 -13.88 18.95
N GLU A 99 4.10 -12.58 19.23
CA GLU A 99 2.99 -12.00 20.00
C GLU A 99 1.64 -12.21 19.32
N ARG A 100 1.59 -12.01 18.00
CA ARG A 100 0.37 -12.17 17.23
C ARG A 100 -0.07 -13.63 17.14
N MET A 101 0.88 -14.57 16.98
CA MET A 101 0.60 -16.01 17.01
C MET A 101 0.01 -16.45 18.34
N LYS A 102 0.52 -15.94 19.46
CA LYS A 102 -0.05 -16.23 20.79
C LYS A 102 -1.51 -15.76 20.93
N LYS A 103 -1.85 -14.66 20.25
CA LYS A 103 -3.17 -14.02 20.36
C LYS A 103 -4.20 -14.59 19.39
N PHE A 104 -3.81 -14.87 18.16
CA PHE A 104 -4.72 -15.21 17.05
C PHE A 104 -4.48 -16.61 16.46
N GLY A 105 -3.46 -17.33 16.90
CA GLY A 105 -3.03 -18.57 16.27
C GLY A 105 -2.26 -18.33 14.97
N GLU A 106 -2.25 -19.32 14.08
CA GLU A 106 -1.55 -19.26 12.81
C GLU A 106 -2.27 -18.30 11.84
N PHE A 107 -1.52 -17.41 11.21
CA PHE A 107 -2.01 -16.45 10.24
C PHE A 107 -1.06 -16.33 9.04
N PRO A 108 -1.52 -15.94 7.86
CA PRO A 108 -0.66 -15.76 6.70
C PRO A 108 0.15 -14.47 6.80
N VAL A 109 1.45 -14.57 6.49
CA VAL A 109 2.33 -13.42 6.26
C VAL A 109 2.60 -13.30 4.78
N MET A 110 2.43 -12.10 4.25
CA MET A 110 2.69 -11.76 2.86
C MET A 110 3.93 -10.87 2.80
N ILE A 111 4.92 -11.29 2.05
CA ILE A 111 6.15 -10.51 1.82
C ILE A 111 6.05 -9.89 0.44
N ARG A 112 6.16 -8.57 0.39
CA ARG A 112 6.23 -7.77 -0.83
C ARG A 112 7.65 -7.21 -0.91
N ALA A 113 8.44 -7.70 -1.84
CA ALA A 113 9.82 -7.28 -2.02
C ALA A 113 10.01 -6.65 -3.39
N ASP A 114 10.76 -5.54 -3.43
CA ASP A 114 11.21 -4.93 -4.67
C ASP A 114 12.22 -5.87 -5.37
N PHE A 115 12.18 -5.95 -6.69
CA PHE A 115 13.04 -6.81 -7.50
C PHE A 115 14.54 -6.50 -7.32
N GLU A 116 14.90 -5.28 -6.92
CA GLU A 116 16.29 -4.88 -6.64
C GLU A 116 16.79 -5.28 -5.24
N VAL A 117 15.91 -5.83 -4.40
CA VAL A 117 16.27 -6.23 -3.04
C VAL A 117 17.15 -7.47 -3.08
N PRO A 118 18.31 -7.47 -2.39
CA PRO A 118 19.15 -8.65 -2.32
C PRO A 118 18.45 -9.78 -1.56
N HIS A 119 18.61 -11.02 -2.05
CA HIS A 119 18.02 -12.22 -1.43
C HIS A 119 18.34 -12.36 0.07
N SER A 120 19.49 -11.85 0.52
CA SER A 120 19.87 -11.88 1.94
C SER A 120 18.88 -11.12 2.84
N ALA A 121 18.31 -10.02 2.34
CA ALA A 121 17.33 -9.24 3.11
C ALA A 121 15.98 -9.97 3.18
N VAL A 122 15.56 -10.59 2.09
CA VAL A 122 14.35 -11.41 2.04
C VAL A 122 14.51 -12.63 2.97
N ALA A 123 15.64 -13.32 2.89
CA ALA A 123 15.95 -14.44 3.76
C ALA A 123 15.97 -14.07 5.25
N ALA A 124 16.47 -12.87 5.60
CA ALA A 124 16.46 -12.40 6.98
C ALA A 124 15.03 -12.22 7.52
N VAL A 125 14.11 -11.71 6.69
CA VAL A 125 12.69 -11.58 7.05
C VAL A 125 12.03 -12.96 7.19
N MET A 126 12.27 -13.86 6.24
CA MET A 126 11.75 -15.24 6.30
C MET A 126 12.22 -15.97 7.56
N ASN A 127 13.53 -15.88 7.85
CA ASN A 127 14.10 -16.50 9.03
C ASN A 127 13.47 -15.94 10.32
N ALA A 128 13.26 -14.63 10.40
CA ALA A 128 12.59 -14.00 11.53
C ALA A 128 11.15 -14.53 11.74
N CYS A 129 10.41 -14.78 10.65
CA CYS A 129 9.08 -15.37 10.70
C CYS A 129 9.13 -16.84 11.14
N THR A 130 10.03 -17.64 10.56
CA THR A 130 10.16 -19.07 10.88
C THR A 130 10.69 -19.30 12.29
N GLU A 131 11.61 -18.49 12.79
CA GLU A 131 12.07 -18.50 14.18
C GLU A 131 10.94 -18.16 15.18
N ALA A 132 9.96 -17.38 14.76
CA ALA A 132 8.74 -17.14 15.55
C ALA A 132 7.74 -18.29 15.48
N GLY A 133 8.01 -19.36 14.70
CA GLY A 133 7.14 -20.52 14.52
C GLY A 133 6.09 -20.37 13.42
N LEU A 134 6.19 -19.34 12.57
CA LEU A 134 5.24 -19.09 11.49
C LEU A 134 5.79 -19.62 10.16
N PHE A 135 5.04 -20.50 9.50
CA PHE A 135 5.42 -21.14 8.24
C PHE A 135 4.53 -20.77 7.06
N ARG A 136 3.40 -20.11 7.29
CA ARG A 136 2.51 -19.62 6.21
C ARG A 136 3.00 -18.30 5.67
N ILE A 137 4.02 -18.36 4.82
CA ILE A 137 4.63 -17.20 4.18
C ILE A 137 4.30 -17.26 2.68
N SER A 138 3.77 -16.16 2.15
CA SER A 138 3.45 -15.98 0.74
C SER A 138 4.20 -14.76 0.20
N PHE A 139 4.62 -14.83 -1.06
CA PHE A 139 5.21 -13.69 -1.75
C PHE A 139 4.16 -13.02 -2.62
N VAL A 140 4.11 -11.71 -2.59
CA VAL A 140 3.29 -10.92 -3.50
C VAL A 140 4.15 -10.55 -4.70
N ALA A 141 3.73 -10.98 -5.89
CA ALA A 141 4.32 -10.60 -7.15
C ALA A 141 3.26 -9.94 -8.03
N VAL A 142 3.65 -9.00 -8.88
CA VAL A 142 2.74 -8.43 -9.88
C VAL A 142 2.87 -9.25 -11.16
N GLN A 143 1.75 -9.71 -11.66
CA GLN A 143 1.67 -10.19 -13.02
C GLN A 143 1.64 -8.98 -13.95
N GLU A 144 2.81 -8.49 -14.37
CA GLU A 144 2.87 -7.49 -15.43
C GLU A 144 2.41 -8.11 -16.75
N ASP A 145 1.38 -7.52 -17.33
CA ASP A 145 1.03 -7.80 -18.72
C ASP A 145 2.22 -7.36 -19.58
N LYS A 146 2.91 -8.34 -20.19
CA LYS A 146 4.13 -8.13 -20.97
C LYS A 146 3.99 -7.09 -22.08
N THR A 147 2.75 -6.73 -22.42
CA THR A 147 2.43 -5.74 -23.44
C THR A 147 2.62 -4.30 -22.97
N SER A 148 2.69 -4.04 -21.65
CA SER A 148 2.73 -2.69 -21.09
C SER A 148 4.14 -2.09 -20.97
N LYS A 149 5.21 -2.89 -21.02
CA LYS A 149 6.59 -2.36 -20.94
C LYS A 149 6.96 -1.54 -22.17
N PRO A 150 7.44 -0.29 -21.99
CA PRO A 150 7.96 0.51 -23.11
C PRO A 150 9.16 -0.24 -23.73
N GLY A 151 9.04 -0.63 -25.02
CA GLY A 151 10.05 -1.39 -25.75
C GLY A 151 9.77 -2.86 -25.96
N HIS A 152 8.70 -3.43 -25.36
CA HIS A 152 8.32 -4.82 -25.61
C HIS A 152 7.93 -5.05 -27.09
N PRO A 153 8.42 -6.12 -27.77
CA PRO A 153 8.16 -6.38 -29.19
C PRO A 153 6.66 -6.48 -29.51
N ALA A 154 5.84 -7.00 -28.61
CA ALA A 154 4.38 -7.05 -28.79
C ALA A 154 3.73 -5.67 -28.84
N ARG A 155 4.23 -4.68 -28.09
CA ARG A 155 3.74 -3.29 -28.15
C ARG A 155 4.09 -2.65 -29.50
N LYS A 156 5.31 -2.86 -29.98
CA LYS A 156 5.71 -2.36 -31.32
C LYS A 156 4.84 -2.97 -32.43
N PHE A 157 4.46 -4.24 -32.28
CA PHE A 157 3.58 -4.94 -33.21
C PHE A 157 2.14 -4.37 -33.17
N LEU A 158 1.60 -4.12 -31.98
CA LEU A 158 0.28 -3.49 -31.80
C LEU A 158 0.24 -2.06 -32.31
N GLU A 159 1.28 -1.26 -32.07
CA GLU A 159 1.43 0.11 -32.59
C GLU A 159 1.57 0.11 -34.13
N ALA A 160 2.23 -0.87 -34.70
CA ALA A 160 2.34 -1.02 -36.17
C ALA A 160 0.99 -1.39 -36.80
N MET A 161 0.20 -2.27 -36.16
CA MET A 161 -1.14 -2.64 -36.64
C MET A 161 -2.15 -1.49 -36.57
N THR A 162 -2.07 -0.64 -35.55
CA THR A 162 -2.95 0.55 -35.41
C THR A 162 -2.56 1.67 -36.37
N ARG A 163 -1.31 1.78 -36.77
CA ARG A 163 -0.82 2.79 -37.73
C ARG A 163 -1.19 2.46 -39.20
N GLY A 164 -1.43 1.20 -39.52
CA GLY A 164 -1.79 0.76 -40.86
C GLY A 164 -3.27 0.92 -41.23
N ARG A 165 -4.10 1.50 -40.36
CA ARG A 165 -5.54 1.69 -40.56
C ARG A 165 -5.98 3.14 -40.78
N ARG A 166 -5.08 4.03 -41.18
CA ARG A 166 -5.42 5.37 -41.63
C ARG A 166 -5.10 5.56 -43.11
#